data_8f2b7b34e1d20ac15c2fc3ba30eff140
#
_entry.id   8f2b7b34e1d20ac15c2fc3ba30eff140
#
_cell.length_a   1.000
_cell.length_b   1.000
_cell.length_c   1.000
_cell.angle_alpha   90.00
_cell.angle_beta   90.00
_cell.angle_gamma   90.00
#
_symmetry.space_group_name_H-M   'P 1'
#
loop_
_entity.id
_entity.type
_entity.pdbx_description
1 polymer ?
#
loop_
_entity_poly.entity_id
_entity_poly.type
_entity_poly.pdbx_seq_one_letter_code
_entity_poly.pdbx_strand_id
1 'polypeptide(L)'
;MSKIYTSSDELIGKTPILELTHLEKKYDLKAKILAKLEYFNPAGSVKDRIAKAMIDDAEQSGKLKAGSVIIEPTSGKTGIGLAAVAAARGYRIIIVMPETMSVERRQLIKAYGAELVLTDGAKGMKGAIAKAEELAKEIPNSFIPGQFINPANPKAHYLTTGPEIYEDTDGNVDIFVAGVGTGGTITGVGKYLKSKNPKIRVVAVEPESSAVLSTGVPGAHKIQGIGAGFVPDVLDTKIYDEIIAVSNEDAFETSRLICKNEGVLVGISSGAAVYAALELAKRSENEGKTIVVLLPDMGDRYLSTPLFSE
;
A
#
# COMPACT_ATOMS: atom_id res chain seq x y z
N MET A 1 -14.12 -9.24 28.09
CA MET A 1 -12.70 -8.88 28.23
C MET A 1 -12.53 -7.42 27.85
N SER A 2 -11.77 -6.66 28.64
CA SER A 2 -11.43 -5.26 28.31
C SER A 2 -10.65 -5.21 26.99
N LYS A 3 -11.00 -4.26 26.08
CA LYS A 3 -10.30 -4.00 24.81
C LYS A 3 -9.43 -2.74 24.95
N ILE A 4 -8.66 -2.65 26.02
CA ILE A 4 -7.72 -1.55 26.21
C ILE A 4 -6.38 -1.98 25.61
N TYR A 5 -5.91 -1.20 24.64
CA TYR A 5 -4.61 -1.39 23.98
C TYR A 5 -3.55 -0.54 24.70
N THR A 6 -2.33 -1.02 24.77
CA THR A 6 -1.22 -0.36 25.47
C THR A 6 -0.21 0.27 24.51
N SER A 7 -0.28 -0.09 23.22
CA SER A 7 0.54 0.50 22.15
C SER A 7 -0.31 0.73 20.91
N SER A 8 -0.05 1.83 20.20
CA SER A 8 -0.79 2.17 18.97
C SER A 8 -0.57 1.17 17.84
N ASP A 9 0.56 0.47 17.81
CA ASP A 9 0.84 -0.54 16.79
C ASP A 9 0.04 -1.85 16.98
N GLU A 10 -0.59 -2.06 18.13
CA GLU A 10 -1.56 -3.13 18.37
C GLU A 10 -2.90 -2.90 17.63
N LEU A 11 -3.16 -1.66 17.23
CA LEU A 11 -4.37 -1.28 16.48
C LEU A 11 -4.24 -1.54 14.97
N ILE A 12 -3.05 -1.91 14.49
CA ILE A 12 -2.79 -2.15 13.07
C ILE A 12 -3.53 -3.42 12.61
N GLY A 13 -4.19 -3.31 11.46
CA GLY A 13 -4.97 -4.41 10.88
C GLY A 13 -6.44 -4.39 11.28
N LYS A 14 -7.15 -5.49 11.01
CA LYS A 14 -8.60 -5.63 11.24
C LYS A 14 -9.41 -4.49 10.63
N THR A 15 -8.97 -4.05 9.48
CA THR A 15 -9.62 -2.95 8.74
C THR A 15 -10.94 -3.42 8.14
N PRO A 16 -11.96 -2.54 8.03
CA PRO A 16 -13.27 -2.92 7.53
C PRO A 16 -13.28 -3.15 6.01
N ILE A 17 -14.30 -3.87 5.56
CA ILE A 17 -14.70 -3.97 4.17
C ILE A 17 -16.00 -3.20 3.96
N LEU A 18 -16.07 -2.41 2.88
CA LEU A 18 -17.23 -1.65 2.46
C LEU A 18 -17.69 -2.12 1.08
N GLU A 19 -18.96 -2.49 0.93
CA GLU A 19 -19.56 -2.73 -0.39
C GLU A 19 -19.84 -1.39 -1.08
N LEU A 20 -19.37 -1.21 -2.31
CA LEU A 20 -19.51 0.05 -3.07
C LEU A 20 -20.88 0.09 -3.80
N THR A 21 -21.94 0.05 -3.03
CA THR A 21 -23.33 -0.13 -3.51
C THR A 21 -23.81 1.01 -4.42
N HIS A 22 -23.35 2.25 -4.18
CA HIS A 22 -23.73 3.38 -5.02
C HIS A 22 -23.06 3.33 -6.39
N LEU A 23 -21.80 2.88 -6.46
CA LEU A 23 -21.12 2.67 -7.74
C LEU A 23 -21.70 1.47 -8.50
N GLU A 24 -22.01 0.36 -7.82
CA GLU A 24 -22.69 -0.79 -8.40
C GLU A 24 -24.02 -0.37 -9.05
N LYS A 25 -24.84 0.37 -8.32
CA LYS A 25 -26.11 0.90 -8.83
C LYS A 25 -25.93 1.91 -9.97
N LYS A 26 -24.97 2.82 -9.86
CA LYS A 26 -24.69 3.84 -10.87
C LYS A 26 -24.34 3.26 -12.24
N TYR A 27 -23.61 2.16 -12.24
CA TYR A 27 -23.15 1.49 -13.48
C TYR A 27 -23.95 0.23 -13.81
N ASP A 28 -25.07 -0.03 -13.12
CA ASP A 28 -25.89 -1.24 -13.27
C ASP A 28 -25.06 -2.54 -13.27
N LEU A 29 -24.09 -2.61 -12.35
CA LEU A 29 -23.19 -3.75 -12.25
C LEU A 29 -23.93 -4.98 -11.72
N LYS A 30 -23.59 -6.15 -12.26
CA LYS A 30 -24.12 -7.44 -11.80
C LYS A 30 -23.13 -8.19 -10.91
N ALA A 31 -21.92 -7.66 -10.74
CA ALA A 31 -20.92 -8.12 -9.80
C ALA A 31 -20.92 -7.22 -8.56
N LYS A 32 -20.50 -7.76 -7.41
CA LYS A 32 -20.28 -6.99 -6.18
C LYS A 32 -18.85 -6.47 -6.12
N ILE A 33 -18.67 -5.24 -5.63
CA ILE A 33 -17.36 -4.63 -5.40
C ILE A 33 -17.19 -4.33 -3.90
N LEU A 34 -16.31 -5.07 -3.26
CA LEU A 34 -15.99 -4.96 -1.84
C LEU A 34 -14.64 -4.27 -1.65
N ALA A 35 -14.63 -3.11 -1.02
CA ALA A 35 -13.44 -2.30 -0.77
C ALA A 35 -12.84 -2.59 0.61
N LYS A 36 -11.62 -3.11 0.67
CA LYS A 36 -10.83 -3.25 1.91
C LYS A 36 -10.18 -1.92 2.25
N LEU A 37 -10.67 -1.26 3.30
CA LEU A 37 -10.32 0.13 3.64
C LEU A 37 -9.08 0.20 4.53
N GLU A 38 -7.90 0.19 3.94
CA GLU A 38 -6.62 0.18 4.67
C GLU A 38 -6.25 1.50 5.35
N TYR A 39 -6.97 2.58 5.08
CA TYR A 39 -6.78 3.85 5.79
C TYR A 39 -7.29 3.82 7.25
N PHE A 40 -8.01 2.79 7.67
CA PHE A 40 -8.37 2.58 9.07
C PHE A 40 -7.18 2.14 9.95
N ASN A 41 -6.04 1.80 9.37
CA ASN A 41 -4.83 1.63 10.17
C ASN A 41 -4.42 2.95 10.87
N PRO A 42 -3.78 2.90 12.05
CA PRO A 42 -3.49 4.09 12.89
C PRO A 42 -2.72 5.20 12.19
N ALA A 43 -1.74 4.86 11.35
CA ALA A 43 -1.01 5.84 10.55
C ALA A 43 -1.63 6.05 9.15
N GLY A 44 -2.83 5.51 8.91
CA GLY A 44 -3.72 5.80 7.80
C GLY A 44 -3.37 5.12 6.49
N SER A 45 -2.65 4.01 6.48
CA SER A 45 -2.40 3.27 5.24
C SER A 45 -2.10 1.78 5.43
N VAL A 46 -2.18 1.04 4.33
CA VAL A 46 -1.75 -0.37 4.24
C VAL A 46 -0.29 -0.59 4.67
N LYS A 47 0.54 0.45 4.60
CA LYS A 47 1.97 0.35 4.94
C LYS A 47 2.24 0.23 6.43
N ASP A 48 1.29 0.54 7.29
CA ASP A 48 1.40 0.31 8.72
C ASP A 48 1.64 -1.17 9.02
N ARG A 49 1.00 -2.07 8.27
CA ARG A 49 1.14 -3.52 8.41
C ARG A 49 2.57 -3.98 8.18
N ILE A 50 3.17 -3.55 7.07
CA ILE A 50 4.56 -3.96 6.75
C ILE A 50 5.57 -3.25 7.62
N ALA A 51 5.30 -2.01 8.04
CA ALA A 51 6.15 -1.29 9.00
C ALA A 51 6.27 -2.07 10.31
N LYS A 52 5.14 -2.47 10.89
CA LYS A 52 5.12 -3.32 12.08
C LYS A 52 5.83 -4.65 11.84
N ALA A 53 5.50 -5.35 10.76
CA ALA A 53 6.06 -6.68 10.49
C ALA A 53 7.58 -6.68 10.28
N MET A 54 8.12 -5.68 9.58
CA MET A 54 9.56 -5.55 9.37
C MET A 54 10.30 -5.23 10.67
N ILE A 55 9.71 -4.43 11.55
CA ILE A 55 10.26 -4.15 12.89
C ILE A 55 10.17 -5.39 13.78
N ASP A 56 9.02 -6.08 13.81
CA ASP A 56 8.85 -7.32 14.57
C ASP A 56 9.89 -8.38 14.17
N ASP A 57 10.07 -8.60 12.87
CA ASP A 57 11.06 -9.54 12.34
C ASP A 57 12.49 -9.16 12.72
N ALA A 58 12.82 -7.88 12.66
CA ALA A 58 14.13 -7.36 13.02
C ALA A 58 14.42 -7.49 14.51
N GLU A 59 13.44 -7.26 15.39
CA GLU A 59 13.55 -7.49 16.83
C GLU A 59 13.74 -8.98 17.14
N GLN A 60 12.89 -9.85 16.56
CA GLN A 60 12.97 -11.29 16.77
C GLN A 60 14.29 -11.90 16.29
N SER A 61 14.82 -11.40 15.17
CA SER A 61 16.12 -11.86 14.63
C SER A 61 17.34 -11.20 15.29
N GLY A 62 17.14 -10.26 16.21
CA GLY A 62 18.19 -9.51 16.89
C GLY A 62 18.92 -8.50 16.01
N LYS A 63 18.42 -8.18 14.84
CA LYS A 63 18.94 -7.12 13.96
C LYS A 63 18.62 -5.73 14.48
N LEU A 64 17.49 -5.59 15.18
CA LEU A 64 17.04 -4.36 15.81
C LEU A 64 17.03 -4.56 17.33
N LYS A 65 17.71 -3.70 18.07
CA LYS A 65 17.87 -3.75 19.53
C LYS A 65 17.62 -2.37 20.13
N ALA A 66 17.49 -2.31 21.45
CA ALA A 66 17.45 -1.04 22.15
C ALA A 66 18.65 -0.16 21.77
N GLY A 67 18.38 1.10 21.40
CA GLY A 67 19.38 2.04 20.91
C GLY A 67 19.78 1.90 19.44
N SER A 68 19.18 0.95 18.69
CA SER A 68 19.34 0.89 17.24
C SER A 68 18.65 2.06 16.55
N VAL A 69 19.13 2.42 15.36
CA VAL A 69 18.57 3.48 14.52
C VAL A 69 17.97 2.85 13.26
N ILE A 70 16.70 3.11 13.02
CA ILE A 70 16.03 2.67 11.79
C ILE A 70 16.29 3.72 10.70
N ILE A 71 16.69 3.28 9.50
CA ILE A 71 16.89 4.16 8.34
C ILE A 71 16.13 3.57 7.17
N GLU A 72 15.20 4.31 6.56
CA GLU A 72 14.45 3.80 5.39
C GLU A 72 14.38 4.84 4.29
N PRO A 73 14.81 4.48 3.05
CA PRO A 73 14.56 5.27 1.87
C PRO A 73 13.14 5.00 1.36
N THR A 74 12.31 6.04 1.26
CA THR A 74 10.90 5.87 0.87
C THR A 74 10.31 7.12 0.23
N SER A 75 9.28 6.91 -0.62
CA SER A 75 8.46 7.98 -1.17
C SER A 75 7.34 8.47 -0.23
N GLY A 76 7.19 7.89 0.96
CA GLY A 76 6.31 8.45 1.99
C GLY A 76 5.49 7.46 2.83
N LYS A 77 4.58 6.69 2.28
CA LYS A 77 3.63 5.87 3.08
C LYS A 77 4.32 4.89 4.03
N THR A 78 5.33 4.19 3.56
CA THR A 78 6.12 3.29 4.41
C THR A 78 6.89 4.06 5.48
N GLY A 79 7.43 5.22 5.13
CA GLY A 79 8.10 6.09 6.08
C GLY A 79 7.18 6.58 7.20
N ILE A 80 5.95 6.93 6.87
CA ILE A 80 4.93 7.33 7.86
C ILE A 80 4.60 6.16 8.79
N GLY A 81 4.36 4.96 8.22
CA GLY A 81 4.07 3.76 9.02
C GLY A 81 5.24 3.37 9.93
N LEU A 82 6.47 3.39 9.42
CA LEU A 82 7.68 3.12 10.20
C LEU A 82 7.88 4.16 11.30
N ALA A 83 7.67 5.46 10.99
CA ALA A 83 7.77 6.52 11.99
C ALA A 83 6.76 6.35 13.12
N ALA A 84 5.52 5.99 12.79
CA ALA A 84 4.48 5.72 13.79
C ALA A 84 4.82 4.53 14.70
N VAL A 85 5.27 3.40 14.13
CA VAL A 85 5.68 2.23 14.92
C VAL A 85 6.94 2.51 15.72
N ALA A 86 7.92 3.22 15.15
CA ALA A 86 9.14 3.62 15.86
C ALA A 86 8.82 4.52 17.06
N ALA A 87 7.92 5.49 16.90
CA ALA A 87 7.44 6.33 18.00
C ALA A 87 6.77 5.51 19.10
N ALA A 88 5.91 4.55 18.74
CA ALA A 88 5.24 3.68 19.70
C ALA A 88 6.21 2.79 20.50
N ARG A 89 7.33 2.42 19.91
CA ARG A 89 8.34 1.52 20.52
C ARG A 89 9.60 2.21 21.02
N GLY A 90 9.71 3.52 20.88
CA GLY A 90 10.85 4.32 21.36
C GLY A 90 12.11 4.15 20.52
N TYR A 91 12.02 3.84 19.24
CA TYR A 91 13.16 3.80 18.33
C TYR A 91 13.44 5.16 17.70
N ARG A 92 14.72 5.48 17.58
CA ARG A 92 15.17 6.56 16.69
C ARG A 92 15.01 6.12 15.24
N ILE A 93 14.48 6.99 14.39
CA ILE A 93 14.25 6.69 12.97
C ILE A 93 14.64 7.87 12.08
N ILE A 94 15.28 7.57 10.98
CA ILE A 94 15.66 8.50 9.92
C ILE A 94 14.98 8.08 8.63
N ILE A 95 14.14 8.95 8.09
CA ILE A 95 13.49 8.73 6.79
C ILE A 95 14.24 9.54 5.73
N VAL A 96 14.63 8.86 4.67
CA VAL A 96 15.33 9.48 3.52
C VAL A 96 14.38 9.50 2.33
N MET A 97 14.13 10.69 1.76
CA MET A 97 13.22 10.82 0.62
C MET A 97 13.64 11.93 -0.34
N PRO A 98 13.25 11.84 -1.63
CA PRO A 98 13.41 12.91 -2.57
C PRO A 98 12.63 14.16 -2.13
N GLU A 99 13.22 15.34 -2.33
CA GLU A 99 12.58 16.63 -1.98
C GLU A 99 11.29 16.93 -2.78
N THR A 100 11.04 16.18 -3.85
CA THR A 100 9.81 16.29 -4.67
C THR A 100 8.56 15.68 -4.00
N MET A 101 8.73 14.97 -2.88
CA MET A 101 7.59 14.39 -2.16
C MET A 101 6.74 15.47 -1.48
N SER A 102 5.42 15.22 -1.37
CA SER A 102 4.45 16.19 -0.87
C SER A 102 4.76 16.70 0.54
N VAL A 103 4.35 17.95 0.81
CA VAL A 103 4.57 18.60 2.09
C VAL A 103 3.88 17.85 3.23
N GLU A 104 2.67 17.32 2.98
CA GLU A 104 1.89 16.57 3.97
C GLU A 104 2.64 15.34 4.47
N ARG A 105 3.29 14.59 3.57
CA ARG A 105 4.09 13.41 3.94
C ARG A 105 5.27 13.79 4.81
N ARG A 106 5.98 14.87 4.44
CA ARG A 106 7.12 15.37 5.22
C ARG A 106 6.68 15.85 6.61
N GLN A 107 5.53 16.51 6.70
CA GLN A 107 4.97 16.96 7.97
C GLN A 107 4.52 15.80 8.85
N LEU A 108 3.84 14.79 8.31
CA LEU A 108 3.43 13.60 9.04
C LEU A 108 4.63 12.84 9.62
N ILE A 109 5.69 12.63 8.83
CA ILE A 109 6.91 11.96 9.28
C ILE A 109 7.53 12.72 10.45
N LYS A 110 7.66 14.04 10.34
CA LYS A 110 8.19 14.89 11.42
C LYS A 110 7.29 14.91 12.66
N ALA A 111 5.96 14.87 12.47
CA ALA A 111 5.01 14.86 13.58
C ALA A 111 5.14 13.60 14.46
N TYR A 112 5.53 12.46 13.86
CA TYR A 112 5.88 11.25 14.61
C TYR A 112 7.27 11.29 15.27
N GLY A 113 8.01 12.40 15.14
CA GLY A 113 9.35 12.55 15.73
C GLY A 113 10.49 11.95 14.91
N ALA A 114 10.23 11.52 13.68
CA ALA A 114 11.28 10.98 12.81
C ALA A 114 12.17 12.11 12.25
N GLU A 115 13.45 11.81 12.12
CA GLU A 115 14.40 12.65 11.40
C GLU A 115 14.16 12.50 9.89
N LEU A 116 14.14 13.62 9.17
CA LEU A 116 13.91 13.64 7.74
C LEU A 116 15.14 14.14 7.00
N VAL A 117 15.69 13.32 6.11
CA VAL A 117 16.76 13.65 5.19
C VAL A 117 16.21 13.75 3.78
N LEU A 118 16.29 14.94 3.18
CA LEU A 118 15.86 15.17 1.80
C LEU A 118 17.03 14.99 0.84
N THR A 119 16.80 14.34 -0.28
CA THR A 119 17.74 14.16 -1.36
C THR A 119 17.30 14.92 -2.61
N ASP A 120 18.25 15.18 -3.51
CA ASP A 120 18.01 15.85 -4.79
C ASP A 120 16.88 15.12 -5.56
N GLY A 121 15.84 15.86 -5.88
CA GLY A 121 14.67 15.36 -6.60
C GLY A 121 14.99 14.75 -7.97
N ALA A 122 16.02 15.29 -8.65
CA ALA A 122 16.46 14.77 -9.95
C ALA A 122 17.00 13.33 -9.89
N LYS A 123 17.49 12.91 -8.71
CA LYS A 123 17.99 11.55 -8.48
C LYS A 123 16.89 10.56 -8.07
N GLY A 124 15.69 11.05 -7.76
CA GLY A 124 14.54 10.23 -7.38
C GLY A 124 14.84 9.23 -6.26
N MET A 125 14.19 8.08 -6.28
CA MET A 125 14.39 7.03 -5.27
C MET A 125 15.81 6.46 -5.24
N LYS A 126 16.51 6.43 -6.37
CA LYS A 126 17.92 5.97 -6.39
C LYS A 126 18.81 6.84 -5.51
N GLY A 127 18.60 8.17 -5.54
CA GLY A 127 19.30 9.10 -4.65
C GLY A 127 19.00 8.87 -3.18
N ALA A 128 17.74 8.62 -2.85
CA ALA A 128 17.34 8.33 -1.46
C ALA A 128 17.93 7.00 -0.96
N ILE A 129 17.94 5.96 -1.78
CA ILE A 129 18.56 4.66 -1.44
C ILE A 129 20.05 4.83 -1.17
N ALA A 130 20.79 5.46 -2.07
CA ALA A 130 22.22 5.69 -1.92
C ALA A 130 22.55 6.48 -0.63
N LYS A 131 21.74 7.51 -0.31
CA LYS A 131 21.93 8.29 0.92
C LYS A 131 21.58 7.49 2.18
N ALA A 132 20.58 6.64 2.15
CA ALA A 132 20.24 5.75 3.27
C ALA A 132 21.38 4.75 3.54
N GLU A 133 21.98 4.18 2.49
CA GLU A 133 23.13 3.28 2.61
C GLU A 133 24.39 3.99 3.14
N GLU A 134 24.61 5.24 2.74
CA GLU A 134 25.69 6.08 3.27
C GLU A 134 25.50 6.30 4.79
N LEU A 135 24.31 6.74 5.21
CA LEU A 135 23.98 6.96 6.61
C LEU A 135 24.09 5.67 7.44
N ALA A 136 23.71 4.53 6.88
CA ALA A 136 23.83 3.25 7.56
C ALA A 136 25.27 2.81 7.80
N LYS A 137 26.22 3.25 6.97
CA LYS A 137 27.66 3.03 7.20
C LYS A 137 28.23 3.96 8.27
N GLU A 138 27.70 5.17 8.37
CA GLU A 138 28.16 6.19 9.32
C GLU A 138 27.58 6.00 10.73
N ILE A 139 26.34 5.49 10.82
CA ILE A 139 25.61 5.36 12.07
C ILE A 139 25.71 3.92 12.61
N PRO A 140 26.44 3.69 13.72
CA PRO A 140 26.51 2.37 14.32
C PRO A 140 25.14 1.84 14.75
N ASN A 141 24.96 0.52 14.70
CA ASN A 141 23.72 -0.16 15.05
C ASN A 141 22.48 0.31 14.25
N SER A 142 22.70 0.77 13.02
CA SER A 142 21.58 1.09 12.13
C SER A 142 21.01 -0.15 11.46
N PHE A 143 19.71 -0.05 11.12
CA PHE A 143 18.94 -1.09 10.43
C PHE A 143 18.12 -0.48 9.32
N ILE A 144 18.24 -1.04 8.11
CA ILE A 144 17.40 -0.67 6.96
C ILE A 144 16.33 -1.74 6.77
N PRO A 145 15.04 -1.44 7.00
CA PRO A 145 13.94 -2.39 6.78
C PRO A 145 13.87 -2.97 5.38
N GLY A 146 14.03 -2.13 4.34
CA GLY A 146 14.16 -2.59 2.95
C GLY A 146 12.87 -3.13 2.34
N GLN A 147 11.82 -2.32 2.26
CA GLN A 147 10.48 -2.74 1.86
C GLN A 147 10.38 -3.49 0.52
N PHE A 148 11.32 -3.30 -0.41
CA PHE A 148 11.31 -3.92 -1.74
C PHE A 148 11.94 -5.32 -1.77
N ILE A 149 12.73 -5.67 -0.75
CA ILE A 149 13.49 -6.93 -0.68
C ILE A 149 13.18 -7.75 0.56
N ASN A 150 12.55 -7.17 1.58
CA ASN A 150 12.31 -7.81 2.87
C ASN A 150 11.10 -8.77 2.81
N PRO A 151 11.30 -10.08 3.03
CA PRO A 151 10.22 -11.07 2.98
C PRO A 151 9.15 -10.88 4.07
N ALA A 152 9.43 -10.12 5.13
CA ALA A 152 8.44 -9.76 6.14
C ALA A 152 7.28 -8.94 5.54
N ASN A 153 7.51 -8.21 4.43
CA ASN A 153 6.49 -7.46 3.73
C ASN A 153 5.36 -8.37 3.20
N PRO A 154 5.57 -9.27 2.22
CA PRO A 154 4.50 -10.15 1.76
C PRO A 154 3.99 -11.09 2.85
N LYS A 155 4.85 -11.52 3.79
CA LYS A 155 4.46 -12.35 4.93
C LYS A 155 3.42 -11.65 5.82
N ALA A 156 3.55 -10.34 6.06
CA ALA A 156 2.55 -9.57 6.81
C ALA A 156 1.15 -9.69 6.18
N HIS A 157 1.06 -9.55 4.87
CA HIS A 157 -0.20 -9.66 4.15
C HIS A 157 -0.76 -11.09 4.09
N TYR A 158 0.13 -12.08 3.98
CA TYR A 158 -0.27 -13.49 4.06
C TYR A 158 -0.87 -13.85 5.42
N LEU A 159 -0.30 -13.31 6.51
CA LEU A 159 -0.72 -13.62 7.88
C LEU A 159 -1.86 -12.74 8.40
N THR A 160 -2.13 -11.59 7.80
CA THR A 160 -3.14 -10.64 8.32
C THR A 160 -4.16 -10.24 7.27
N THR A 161 -3.79 -9.51 6.23
CA THR A 161 -4.71 -8.95 5.24
C THR A 161 -5.48 -10.03 4.47
N GLY A 162 -4.79 -11.09 4.06
CA GLY A 162 -5.41 -12.23 3.36
C GLY A 162 -6.45 -12.95 4.21
N PRO A 163 -6.12 -13.40 5.44
CA PRO A 163 -7.09 -13.96 6.38
C PRO A 163 -8.30 -13.05 6.65
N GLU A 164 -8.06 -11.76 6.94
CA GLU A 164 -9.12 -10.79 7.18
C GLU A 164 -10.10 -10.70 6.00
N ILE A 165 -9.59 -10.58 4.76
CA ILE A 165 -10.44 -10.55 3.58
C ILE A 165 -11.27 -11.83 3.45
N TYR A 166 -10.66 -12.98 3.64
CA TYR A 166 -11.35 -14.27 3.50
C TYR A 166 -12.41 -14.47 4.57
N GLU A 167 -12.12 -14.12 5.82
CA GLU A 167 -13.03 -14.23 6.97
C GLU A 167 -14.18 -13.22 6.86
N ASP A 168 -13.88 -11.94 6.58
CA ASP A 168 -14.88 -10.88 6.47
C ASP A 168 -15.86 -11.08 5.29
N THR A 169 -15.52 -11.92 4.33
CA THR A 169 -16.36 -12.26 3.17
C THR A 169 -16.98 -13.65 3.24
N ASP A 170 -16.81 -14.37 4.36
CA ASP A 170 -17.21 -15.79 4.51
C ASP A 170 -16.64 -16.67 3.37
N GLY A 171 -15.45 -16.32 2.88
CA GLY A 171 -14.79 -17.00 1.76
C GLY A 171 -15.36 -16.67 0.37
N ASN A 172 -16.32 -15.77 0.27
CA ASN A 172 -16.93 -15.36 -1.00
C ASN A 172 -16.07 -14.33 -1.72
N VAL A 173 -14.96 -14.77 -2.28
CA VAL A 173 -14.05 -13.97 -3.09
C VAL A 173 -13.80 -14.69 -4.41
N ASP A 174 -14.15 -14.06 -5.53
CA ASP A 174 -13.87 -14.59 -6.87
C ASP A 174 -12.66 -13.92 -7.49
N ILE A 175 -12.52 -12.60 -7.25
CA ILE A 175 -11.44 -11.79 -7.82
C ILE A 175 -10.88 -10.87 -6.71
N PHE A 176 -9.55 -10.83 -6.58
CA PHE A 176 -8.85 -9.87 -5.74
C PHE A 176 -8.05 -8.89 -6.59
N VAL A 177 -8.23 -7.60 -6.36
CA VAL A 177 -7.61 -6.50 -7.11
C VAL A 177 -6.72 -5.67 -6.19
N ALA A 178 -5.47 -5.46 -6.57
CA ALA A 178 -4.56 -4.59 -5.84
C ALA A 178 -3.57 -3.86 -6.75
N GLY A 179 -3.31 -2.60 -6.44
CA GLY A 179 -2.23 -1.82 -7.05
C GLY A 179 -0.85 -2.33 -6.61
N VAL A 180 0.09 -2.39 -7.55
CA VAL A 180 1.43 -2.91 -7.29
C VAL A 180 2.43 -1.78 -7.08
N GLY A 181 2.82 -1.56 -5.83
CA GLY A 181 3.98 -0.74 -5.45
C GLY A 181 5.19 -1.62 -5.16
N THR A 182 5.33 -2.11 -3.93
CA THR A 182 6.36 -3.12 -3.59
C THR A 182 5.96 -4.54 -4.03
N GLY A 183 4.69 -4.77 -4.30
CA GLY A 183 4.16 -6.09 -4.61
C GLY A 183 3.86 -6.97 -3.39
N GLY A 184 4.15 -6.49 -2.17
CA GLY A 184 3.92 -7.29 -0.95
C GLY A 184 2.45 -7.62 -0.72
N THR A 185 1.55 -6.65 -0.92
CA THR A 185 0.11 -6.86 -0.76
C THR A 185 -0.42 -7.94 -1.69
N ILE A 186 -0.21 -7.80 -2.99
CA ILE A 186 -0.74 -8.74 -3.98
C ILE A 186 -0.13 -10.13 -3.82
N THR A 187 1.16 -10.20 -3.49
CA THR A 187 1.86 -11.46 -3.25
C THR A 187 1.30 -12.17 -2.01
N GLY A 188 1.24 -11.48 -0.88
CA GLY A 188 0.81 -12.08 0.38
C GLY A 188 -0.66 -12.45 0.39
N VAL A 189 -1.54 -11.53 0.01
CA VAL A 189 -2.99 -11.77 -0.09
C VAL A 189 -3.30 -12.82 -1.15
N GLY A 190 -2.69 -12.69 -2.34
CA GLY A 190 -2.90 -13.64 -3.43
C GLY A 190 -2.51 -15.07 -3.05
N LYS A 191 -1.35 -15.26 -2.40
CA LYS A 191 -0.92 -16.56 -1.89
C LYS A 191 -1.92 -17.14 -0.88
N TYR A 192 -2.38 -16.31 0.07
CA TYR A 192 -3.34 -16.76 1.06
C TYR A 192 -4.68 -17.17 0.42
N LEU A 193 -5.26 -16.30 -0.39
CA LEU A 193 -6.55 -16.56 -1.03
C LEU A 193 -6.50 -17.79 -1.94
N LYS A 194 -5.46 -17.92 -2.78
CA LYS A 194 -5.28 -19.10 -3.64
C LYS A 194 -5.02 -20.38 -2.84
N SER A 195 -4.44 -20.31 -1.64
CA SER A 195 -4.31 -21.47 -0.75
C SER A 195 -5.66 -21.97 -0.22
N LYS A 196 -6.66 -21.07 -0.12
CA LYS A 196 -8.03 -21.41 0.28
C LYS A 196 -8.88 -21.88 -0.90
N ASN A 197 -8.77 -21.18 -2.02
CA ASN A 197 -9.45 -21.54 -3.25
C ASN A 197 -8.57 -21.14 -4.46
N PRO A 198 -7.96 -22.12 -5.15
CA PRO A 198 -7.06 -21.86 -6.27
C PRO A 198 -7.75 -21.24 -7.50
N LYS A 199 -9.08 -21.21 -7.53
CA LYS A 199 -9.86 -20.56 -8.59
C LYS A 199 -9.99 -19.05 -8.42
N ILE A 200 -9.63 -18.50 -7.25
CA ILE A 200 -9.65 -17.05 -7.04
C ILE A 200 -8.65 -16.40 -7.99
N ARG A 201 -9.14 -15.45 -8.80
CA ARG A 201 -8.30 -14.66 -9.69
C ARG A 201 -7.68 -13.50 -8.94
N VAL A 202 -6.41 -13.24 -9.22
CA VAL A 202 -5.66 -12.12 -8.67
C VAL A 202 -5.31 -11.16 -9.80
N VAL A 203 -5.69 -9.90 -9.66
CA VAL A 203 -5.50 -8.88 -10.70
C VAL A 203 -4.57 -7.78 -10.17
N ALA A 204 -3.47 -7.60 -10.88
CA ALA A 204 -2.51 -6.55 -10.59
C ALA A 204 -2.90 -5.26 -11.31
N VAL A 205 -2.73 -4.11 -10.63
CA VAL A 205 -2.93 -2.80 -11.22
C VAL A 205 -1.61 -2.04 -11.27
N GLU A 206 -1.28 -1.53 -12.46
CA GLU A 206 -0.10 -0.70 -12.69
C GLU A 206 -0.44 0.60 -13.43
N PRO A 207 0.40 1.65 -13.37
CA PRO A 207 0.20 2.84 -14.18
C PRO A 207 0.44 2.55 -15.67
N GLU A 208 -0.45 3.00 -16.54
CA GLU A 208 -0.32 2.83 -17.99
C GLU A 208 1.00 3.40 -18.53
N SER A 209 1.37 4.60 -18.07
CA SER A 209 2.62 5.25 -18.49
C SER A 209 3.89 4.66 -17.85
N SER A 210 3.77 3.69 -16.96
CA SER A 210 4.87 2.96 -16.33
C SER A 210 4.52 1.48 -16.19
N ALA A 211 4.19 0.85 -17.29
CA ALA A 211 3.66 -0.51 -17.39
C ALA A 211 4.78 -1.57 -17.32
N VAL A 212 5.54 -1.55 -16.23
CA VAL A 212 6.71 -2.43 -16.02
C VAL A 212 6.32 -3.89 -15.96
N LEU A 213 5.18 -4.22 -15.36
CA LEU A 213 4.76 -5.62 -15.21
C LEU A 213 4.30 -6.23 -16.53
N SER A 214 3.60 -5.46 -17.36
CA SER A 214 3.06 -5.95 -18.63
C SER A 214 4.00 -5.77 -19.81
N THR A 215 4.78 -4.68 -19.87
CA THR A 215 5.63 -4.32 -21.03
C THR A 215 7.12 -4.26 -20.73
N GLY A 216 7.52 -4.25 -19.45
CA GLY A 216 8.90 -4.04 -19.03
C GLY A 216 9.38 -2.58 -19.11
N VAL A 217 8.51 -1.63 -19.50
CA VAL A 217 8.89 -0.25 -19.76
C VAL A 217 8.51 0.66 -18.59
N PRO A 218 9.47 1.23 -17.86
CA PRO A 218 9.20 2.24 -16.83
C PRO A 218 8.94 3.61 -17.47
N GLY A 219 8.14 4.44 -16.77
CA GLY A 219 7.87 5.81 -17.20
C GLY A 219 7.40 6.69 -16.03
N ALA A 220 7.30 7.99 -16.31
CA ALA A 220 6.75 8.93 -15.32
C ALA A 220 5.23 8.81 -15.25
N HIS A 221 4.70 8.81 -14.01
CA HIS A 221 3.26 8.76 -13.75
C HIS A 221 2.91 9.55 -12.48
N LYS A 222 1.62 9.83 -12.30
CA LYS A 222 1.10 10.60 -11.15
C LYS A 222 0.35 9.73 -10.14
N ILE A 223 0.24 8.42 -10.34
CA ILE A 223 -0.45 7.49 -9.43
C ILE A 223 0.48 7.14 -8.27
N GLN A 224 0.54 8.02 -7.28
CA GLN A 224 1.46 7.88 -6.15
C GLN A 224 1.18 6.60 -5.33
N GLY A 225 2.23 5.82 -5.09
CA GLY A 225 2.19 4.64 -4.22
C GLY A 225 2.16 3.30 -4.93
N ILE A 226 2.02 3.29 -6.25
CA ILE A 226 2.21 2.13 -7.12
C ILE A 226 3.21 2.48 -8.24
N GLY A 227 3.60 1.51 -9.06
CA GLY A 227 4.49 1.75 -10.19
C GLY A 227 5.90 2.17 -9.76
N ALA A 228 6.65 1.29 -9.12
CA ALA A 228 8.00 1.57 -8.61
C ALA A 228 9.05 1.83 -9.72
N GLY A 229 8.72 1.55 -10.98
CA GLY A 229 9.64 1.68 -12.12
C GLY A 229 10.57 0.48 -12.31
N PHE A 230 10.42 -0.55 -11.51
CA PHE A 230 11.14 -1.83 -11.59
C PHE A 230 10.28 -2.94 -10.98
N VAL A 231 10.66 -4.20 -11.19
CA VAL A 231 10.02 -5.36 -10.55
C VAL A 231 10.68 -5.59 -9.19
N PRO A 232 9.95 -5.42 -8.05
CA PRO A 232 10.53 -5.63 -6.72
C PRO A 232 10.80 -7.11 -6.43
N ASP A 233 11.84 -7.40 -5.64
CA ASP A 233 12.21 -8.78 -5.28
C ASP A 233 11.12 -9.50 -4.45
N VAL A 234 10.34 -8.76 -3.66
CA VAL A 234 9.25 -9.35 -2.86
C VAL A 234 7.99 -9.64 -3.68
N LEU A 235 7.91 -9.19 -4.93
CA LEU A 235 6.79 -9.48 -5.83
C LEU A 235 6.93 -10.88 -6.44
N ASP A 236 5.98 -11.73 -6.18
CA ASP A 236 5.81 -12.98 -6.91
C ASP A 236 5.06 -12.71 -8.23
N THR A 237 5.79 -12.62 -9.34
CA THR A 237 5.24 -12.32 -10.66
C THR A 237 4.33 -13.43 -11.23
N LYS A 238 4.22 -14.55 -10.56
CA LYS A 238 3.34 -15.67 -10.94
C LYS A 238 2.03 -15.68 -10.15
N ILE A 239 1.86 -14.75 -9.19
CA ILE A 239 0.69 -14.76 -8.31
C ILE A 239 -0.55 -14.19 -8.98
N TYR A 240 -0.39 -13.20 -9.84
CA TYR A 240 -1.50 -12.56 -10.55
C TYR A 240 -1.80 -13.26 -11.87
N ASP A 241 -3.09 -13.28 -12.21
CA ASP A 241 -3.64 -13.91 -13.41
C ASP A 241 -3.87 -12.91 -14.53
N GLU A 242 -3.96 -11.62 -14.18
CA GLU A 242 -4.19 -10.51 -15.11
C GLU A 242 -3.53 -9.23 -14.60
N ILE A 243 -3.14 -8.36 -15.52
CA ILE A 243 -2.64 -7.01 -15.23
C ILE A 243 -3.57 -6.02 -15.92
N ILE A 244 -4.01 -4.99 -15.19
CA ILE A 244 -4.77 -3.87 -15.73
C ILE A 244 -3.92 -2.60 -15.58
N ALA A 245 -3.59 -2.01 -16.72
CA ALA A 245 -2.93 -0.71 -16.77
C ALA A 245 -3.97 0.41 -16.67
N VAL A 246 -3.71 1.41 -15.81
CA VAL A 246 -4.65 2.50 -15.52
C VAL A 246 -3.98 3.84 -15.81
N SER A 247 -4.68 4.74 -16.50
CA SER A 247 -4.20 6.09 -16.76
C SER A 247 -4.21 6.97 -15.49
N ASN A 248 -3.46 8.08 -15.51
CA ASN A 248 -3.50 9.04 -14.41
C ASN A 248 -4.91 9.65 -14.26
N GLU A 249 -5.54 9.93 -15.38
CA GLU A 249 -6.86 10.55 -15.48
C GLU A 249 -7.93 9.63 -14.87
N ASP A 250 -7.96 8.37 -15.27
CA ASP A 250 -8.91 7.38 -14.74
C ASP A 250 -8.73 7.16 -13.23
N ALA A 251 -7.49 7.13 -12.75
CA ALA A 251 -7.18 7.02 -11.33
C ALA A 251 -7.71 8.23 -10.53
N PHE A 252 -7.50 9.44 -11.03
CA PHE A 252 -7.97 10.67 -10.38
C PHE A 252 -9.49 10.78 -10.40
N GLU A 253 -10.12 10.58 -11.55
CA GLU A 253 -11.58 10.64 -11.70
C GLU A 253 -12.27 9.60 -10.82
N THR A 254 -11.78 8.36 -10.81
CA THR A 254 -12.35 7.31 -9.99
C THR A 254 -12.17 7.58 -8.50
N SER A 255 -11.03 8.14 -8.07
CA SER A 255 -10.83 8.56 -6.68
C SER A 255 -11.88 9.60 -6.25
N ARG A 256 -12.10 10.63 -7.07
CA ARG A 256 -13.14 11.65 -6.84
C ARG A 256 -14.56 11.04 -6.87
N LEU A 257 -14.78 10.08 -7.75
CA LEU A 257 -16.06 9.38 -7.89
C LEU A 257 -16.41 8.60 -6.61
N ILE A 258 -15.44 7.88 -6.03
CA ILE A 258 -15.60 7.16 -4.76
C ILE A 258 -15.95 8.15 -3.65
N CYS A 259 -15.21 9.26 -3.54
CA CYS A 259 -15.48 10.28 -2.53
C CYS A 259 -16.91 10.82 -2.61
N LYS A 260 -17.36 11.15 -3.83
CA LYS A 260 -18.67 11.78 -4.06
C LYS A 260 -19.84 10.82 -3.94
N ASN A 261 -19.67 9.54 -4.27
CA ASN A 261 -20.77 8.58 -4.29
C ASN A 261 -20.82 7.67 -3.06
N GLU A 262 -19.67 7.27 -2.53
CA GLU A 262 -19.61 6.34 -1.40
C GLU A 262 -19.29 7.04 -0.06
N GLY A 263 -18.93 8.33 -0.10
CA GLY A 263 -18.62 9.10 1.11
C GLY A 263 -17.29 8.72 1.76
N VAL A 264 -16.38 8.07 1.05
CA VAL A 264 -15.05 7.71 1.55
C VAL A 264 -13.95 8.47 0.80
N LEU A 265 -13.13 9.19 1.55
CA LEU A 265 -12.03 9.99 1.01
C LEU A 265 -10.81 9.09 0.83
N VAL A 266 -10.44 8.80 -0.42
CA VAL A 266 -9.36 7.87 -0.75
C VAL A 266 -8.28 8.49 -1.62
N GLY A 267 -7.07 7.89 -1.58
CA GLY A 267 -5.94 8.35 -2.37
C GLY A 267 -5.98 7.92 -3.84
N ILE A 268 -5.02 8.40 -4.63
CA ILE A 268 -4.96 8.20 -6.08
C ILE A 268 -4.87 6.71 -6.46
N SER A 269 -4.04 5.95 -5.76
CA SER A 269 -3.88 4.51 -6.04
C SER A 269 -5.12 3.69 -5.67
N SER A 270 -5.96 4.18 -4.76
CA SER A 270 -7.28 3.60 -4.49
C SER A 270 -8.21 3.80 -5.70
N GLY A 271 -8.19 4.99 -6.30
CA GLY A 271 -8.92 5.27 -7.54
C GLY A 271 -8.50 4.34 -8.67
N ALA A 272 -7.19 4.15 -8.87
CA ALA A 272 -6.67 3.22 -9.87
C ALA A 272 -7.17 1.78 -9.63
N ALA A 273 -7.12 1.31 -8.39
CA ALA A 273 -7.57 -0.04 -8.04
C ALA A 273 -9.07 -0.23 -8.26
N VAL A 274 -9.90 0.75 -7.86
CA VAL A 274 -11.35 0.70 -8.08
C VAL A 274 -11.71 0.84 -9.56
N TYR A 275 -10.98 1.65 -10.33
CA TYR A 275 -11.17 1.69 -11.78
C TYR A 275 -11.03 0.31 -12.40
N ALA A 276 -9.96 -0.41 -12.07
CA ALA A 276 -9.75 -1.79 -12.54
C ALA A 276 -10.87 -2.73 -12.06
N ALA A 277 -11.35 -2.60 -10.82
CA ALA A 277 -12.46 -3.38 -10.31
C ALA A 277 -13.78 -3.08 -11.06
N LEU A 278 -14.05 -1.82 -11.40
CA LEU A 278 -15.21 -1.42 -12.21
C LEU A 278 -15.14 -2.03 -13.62
N GLU A 279 -13.97 -1.98 -14.27
CA GLU A 279 -13.79 -2.60 -15.58
C GLU A 279 -13.98 -4.13 -15.55
N LEU A 280 -13.54 -4.79 -14.50
CA LEU A 280 -13.81 -6.22 -14.28
C LEU A 280 -15.29 -6.50 -14.04
N ALA A 281 -15.96 -5.65 -13.24
CA ALA A 281 -17.37 -5.83 -12.88
C ALA A 281 -18.33 -5.63 -14.08
N LYS A 282 -17.93 -4.86 -15.08
CA LYS A 282 -18.70 -4.65 -16.34
C LYS A 282 -18.63 -5.86 -17.29
N ARG A 283 -17.71 -6.78 -17.10
CA ARG A 283 -17.54 -7.94 -17.98
C ARG A 283 -18.61 -8.97 -17.71
N SER A 284 -19.26 -9.47 -18.74
CA SER A 284 -20.36 -10.45 -18.62
C SER A 284 -19.95 -11.75 -17.93
N GLU A 285 -18.71 -12.20 -18.11
CA GLU A 285 -18.17 -13.39 -17.44
C GLU A 285 -18.00 -13.23 -15.93
N ASN A 286 -18.13 -12.00 -15.43
CA ASN A 286 -18.04 -11.69 -14.00
C ASN A 286 -19.40 -11.40 -13.35
N GLU A 287 -20.49 -11.59 -14.07
CA GLU A 287 -21.85 -11.47 -13.51
C GLU A 287 -22.02 -12.41 -12.30
N GLY A 288 -22.55 -11.87 -11.20
CA GLY A 288 -22.78 -12.58 -9.95
C GLY A 288 -21.50 -12.82 -9.10
N LYS A 289 -20.32 -12.38 -9.56
CA LYS A 289 -19.06 -12.54 -8.83
C LYS A 289 -18.83 -11.46 -7.79
N THR A 290 -18.01 -11.81 -6.80
CA THR A 290 -17.53 -10.90 -5.75
C THR A 290 -16.09 -10.49 -6.05
N ILE A 291 -15.89 -9.20 -6.24
CA ILE A 291 -14.59 -8.57 -6.49
C ILE A 291 -14.16 -7.83 -5.23
N VAL A 292 -13.06 -8.24 -4.62
CA VAL A 292 -12.46 -7.52 -3.49
C VAL A 292 -11.32 -6.65 -4.01
N VAL A 293 -11.38 -5.35 -3.70
CA VAL A 293 -10.37 -4.36 -4.08
C VAL A 293 -9.76 -3.71 -2.85
N LEU A 294 -8.44 -3.62 -2.80
CA LEU A 294 -7.75 -3.00 -1.66
C LEU A 294 -7.51 -1.51 -1.92
N LEU A 295 -8.00 -0.67 -0.99
CA LEU A 295 -7.83 0.79 -0.99
C LEU A 295 -6.73 1.17 -0.01
N PRO A 296 -5.52 1.55 -0.52
CA PRO A 296 -4.32 1.62 0.31
C PRO A 296 -4.28 2.72 1.36
N ASP A 297 -4.86 3.91 1.08
CA ASP A 297 -4.74 5.06 1.97
C ASP A 297 -5.85 6.09 1.79
N MET A 298 -5.90 7.04 2.74
CA MET A 298 -6.84 8.16 2.76
C MET A 298 -6.43 9.27 1.78
N GLY A 299 -7.41 10.03 1.31
CA GLY A 299 -7.23 11.14 0.37
C GLY A 299 -6.72 12.45 0.99
N ASP A 300 -6.75 12.60 2.32
CA ASP A 300 -6.26 13.79 3.03
C ASP A 300 -4.79 14.14 2.74
N ARG A 301 -4.00 13.12 2.40
CA ARG A 301 -2.57 13.24 2.03
C ARG A 301 -2.34 13.82 0.64
N TYR A 302 -3.41 14.13 -0.10
CA TYR A 302 -3.40 14.56 -1.49
C TYR A 302 -4.15 15.88 -1.71
N LEU A 303 -4.56 16.58 -0.63
CA LEU A 303 -5.36 17.80 -0.71
C LEU A 303 -4.64 18.94 -1.46
N SER A 304 -3.31 19.00 -1.37
CA SER A 304 -2.47 19.95 -2.11
C SER A 304 -2.08 19.49 -3.52
N THR A 305 -2.55 18.32 -3.95
CA THR A 305 -2.23 17.74 -5.26
C THR A 305 -3.37 17.95 -6.27
N PRO A 306 -3.12 17.76 -7.59
CA PRO A 306 -4.18 17.83 -8.60
C PRO A 306 -5.36 16.86 -8.40
N LEU A 307 -5.30 15.96 -7.42
CA LEU A 307 -6.43 15.07 -7.12
C LEU A 307 -7.67 15.86 -6.71
N PHE A 308 -7.51 16.88 -5.86
CA PHE A 308 -8.61 17.65 -5.30
C PHE A 308 -8.53 19.16 -5.59
N SER A 309 -7.41 19.64 -6.15
CA SER A 309 -7.33 21.02 -6.67
C SER A 309 -7.99 21.07 -8.04
N GLU A 310 -8.85 22.08 -8.24
CA GLU A 310 -9.45 22.42 -9.53
C GLU A 310 -8.43 22.99 -10.51
#